data_707e3fd08a20d4ddcb215eacb6ba9289
#
_entry.id   707e3fd08a20d4ddcb215eacb6ba9289
#
_cell.length_a   1.000
_cell.length_b   1.000
_cell.length_c   1.000
_cell.angle_alpha   90.00
_cell.angle_beta   90.00
_cell.angle_gamma   90.00
#
_symmetry.space_group_name_H-M   'P 1'
#
loop_
_entity.id
_entity.type
_entity.pdbx_description
1 polymer ?
#
loop_
_entity_poly.entity_id
_entity_poly.type
_entity_poly.pdbx_seq_one_letter_code
_entity_poly.pdbx_strand_id
1 'polypeptide(L)'
;PAIKACAAILLSTAALLFLLVFSCCSGQNSDDIKQGANADTIIPDDDPTSETALFSSGTYINSVDVSNMTKDAVRTLLSPKLERAKSEYHIEIEFQQNDSSICIINGTDLTLKDDLEAVMSKALECGAGQYTTAIEPVDDIKLRNSIDSVAKIAEKTPVPAQILTHSAAGCSELPVLKKNARFCLTAPVNGCQINRDAAVKQICSGETRFSLPLHTVLCTDKIPEMPELRASFSTSFAAGSLCSENRVHNIAKGALLIDGSIVPAGQTFSCNDSLGVRSRENGW
;
A
#
# COMPACT_ATOMS: atom_id res chain seq x y z
N PRO A 1 -20.60 -39.00 6.43
CA PRO A 1 -19.66 -39.56 7.34
C PRO A 1 -18.30 -38.93 7.21
N ALA A 2 -17.93 -38.34 8.29
CA ALA A 2 -16.59 -38.15 8.83
C ALA A 2 -15.39 -38.01 7.87
N ILE A 3 -14.78 -36.83 7.84
CA ILE A 3 -13.36 -36.65 8.13
C ILE A 3 -13.21 -35.36 8.91
N LYS A 4 -12.97 -35.55 10.19
CA LYS A 4 -12.51 -34.52 11.13
C LYS A 4 -10.98 -34.51 11.13
N ALA A 5 -10.43 -33.30 11.35
CA ALA A 5 -9.23 -33.00 12.09
C ALA A 5 -7.87 -33.32 11.44
N CYS A 6 -7.15 -32.22 11.16
CA CYS A 6 -5.79 -32.00 11.65
C CYS A 6 -5.43 -30.52 11.40
N ALA A 7 -5.81 -29.70 12.36
CA ALA A 7 -5.23 -28.37 12.54
C ALA A 7 -4.74 -28.34 13.98
N ALA A 8 -3.49 -28.60 14.17
CA ALA A 8 -2.83 -28.25 15.42
C ALA A 8 -1.31 -28.22 15.22
N ILE A 9 -0.72 -27.13 15.65
CA ILE A 9 0.64 -27.01 16.18
C ILE A 9 1.74 -26.85 15.12
N LEU A 10 2.01 -25.59 14.82
CA LEU A 10 3.37 -25.05 14.70
C LEU A 10 3.35 -23.58 15.16
N LEU A 11 3.06 -23.41 16.43
CA LEU A 11 3.46 -22.23 17.22
C LEU A 11 4.73 -22.63 17.98
N SER A 12 5.61 -21.65 18.09
CA SER A 12 6.82 -21.64 18.90
C SER A 12 8.10 -21.98 18.15
N THR A 13 8.87 -20.93 17.89
CA THR A 13 10.30 -20.81 18.23
C THR A 13 10.91 -19.48 17.73
N ALA A 14 10.29 -18.34 18.03
CA ALA A 14 10.93 -17.03 17.79
C ALA A 14 10.66 -16.00 18.90
N ALA A 15 10.27 -16.45 20.08
CA ALA A 15 9.98 -15.54 21.20
C ALA A 15 10.75 -15.90 22.47
N LEU A 16 12.05 -16.25 22.34
CA LEU A 16 12.87 -16.53 23.52
C LEU A 16 14.35 -16.18 23.33
N LEU A 17 14.62 -14.93 22.92
CA LEU A 17 15.99 -14.39 23.00
C LEU A 17 16.02 -12.88 23.23
N PHE A 18 15.12 -12.36 24.10
CA PHE A 18 15.16 -10.93 24.46
C PHE A 18 14.95 -10.70 25.97
N LEU A 19 15.55 -11.52 26.79
CA LEU A 19 15.57 -11.30 28.25
C LEU A 19 16.76 -12.00 28.85
N LEU A 20 17.93 -11.41 28.77
CA LEU A 20 19.07 -11.66 29.67
C LEU A 20 20.27 -10.76 29.24
N VAL A 21 20.25 -9.47 29.54
CA VAL A 21 21.41 -8.71 29.96
C VAL A 21 20.91 -7.43 30.65
N PHE A 22 20.40 -7.56 31.84
CA PHE A 22 20.36 -6.48 32.82
C PHE A 22 20.77 -7.09 34.15
N SER A 23 22.04 -7.14 34.41
CA SER A 23 22.61 -7.17 35.75
C SER A 23 24.14 -7.14 35.65
N CYS A 24 24.70 -6.06 35.98
CA CYS A 24 25.91 -5.88 36.78
C CYS A 24 26.46 -4.46 36.55
N CYS A 25 26.19 -3.63 37.51
CA CYS A 25 27.17 -2.78 38.16
C CYS A 25 26.43 -1.91 39.17
N SER A 26 26.32 -2.45 40.38
CA SER A 26 26.10 -1.68 41.62
C SER A 26 27.36 -1.82 42.47
N GLY A 27 27.89 -0.71 42.90
CA GLY A 27 29.07 -0.61 43.79
C GLY A 27 29.42 0.86 43.94
N GLN A 28 28.78 1.49 44.82
CA GLN A 28 29.06 1.96 46.18
C GLN A 28 29.98 3.20 46.30
N ASN A 29 29.31 4.19 46.89
CA ASN A 29 29.71 5.41 47.60
C ASN A 29 31.07 5.42 48.32
N SER A 30 31.72 6.58 48.32
CA SER A 30 31.95 7.29 49.61
C SER A 30 32.39 8.73 49.36
N ASP A 31 31.80 9.56 50.23
CA ASP A 31 32.01 10.99 50.42
C ASP A 31 33.48 11.37 50.63
N ASP A 32 33.88 12.55 50.18
CA ASP A 32 34.45 13.56 51.09
C ASP A 32 34.54 14.96 50.45
N ILE A 33 34.14 15.93 51.24
CA ILE A 33 34.06 17.37 51.07
C ILE A 33 35.46 17.95 51.12
N LYS A 34 35.82 18.95 50.27
CA LYS A 34 36.34 20.24 50.71
C LYS A 34 36.42 21.31 49.59
N GLN A 35 35.99 22.48 50.02
CA GLN A 35 35.98 23.80 49.37
C GLN A 35 37.35 24.29 48.91
N GLY A 36 37.36 25.14 47.86
CA GLY A 36 38.42 26.06 47.57
C GLY A 36 38.17 26.83 46.25
N ALA A 37 37.87 28.12 46.41
CA ALA A 37 37.57 29.07 45.32
C ALA A 37 38.82 29.43 44.49
N ASN A 38 38.66 29.67 43.19
CA ASN A 38 38.86 30.94 42.47
C ASN A 38 39.22 30.77 40.99
N ALA A 39 38.64 31.68 40.23
CA ALA A 39 39.13 32.36 39.06
C ALA A 39 39.01 31.67 37.67
N ASP A 40 38.08 32.21 36.91
CA ASP A 40 38.05 32.46 35.47
C ASP A 40 39.25 31.94 34.63
N THR A 41 38.97 30.96 33.83
CA THR A 41 39.52 30.88 32.48
C THR A 41 38.53 30.05 31.67
N ILE A 42 37.80 30.71 30.76
CA ILE A 42 37.01 30.07 29.74
C ILE A 42 38.00 29.42 28.77
N ILE A 43 38.18 28.13 28.87
CA ILE A 43 38.80 27.31 27.83
C ILE A 43 37.66 26.69 27.05
N PRO A 44 37.63 26.81 25.71
CA PRO A 44 36.66 26.03 24.93
C PRO A 44 36.99 24.56 25.13
N ASP A 45 36.03 23.77 25.61
CA ASP A 45 36.11 22.32 25.62
C ASP A 45 35.99 21.79 24.17
N ASP A 46 37.12 21.92 23.42
CA ASP A 46 37.42 21.00 22.34
C ASP A 46 38.09 19.79 23.02
N ASP A 47 37.30 18.74 23.28
CA ASP A 47 37.84 17.45 23.71
C ASP A 47 38.44 16.72 22.48
N PRO A 48 39.75 16.78 22.25
CA PRO A 48 40.38 16.15 21.10
C PRO A 48 40.63 14.65 21.29
N THR A 49 40.04 14.03 22.34
CA THR A 49 40.39 12.65 22.72
C THR A 49 39.52 11.58 22.05
N SER A 50 38.46 11.96 21.37
CA SER A 50 37.49 10.98 20.77
C SER A 50 37.91 10.51 19.37
N GLU A 51 38.63 11.30 18.58
CA GLU A 51 38.95 10.95 17.18
C GLU A 51 40.18 10.04 17.01
N THR A 52 41.05 9.94 18.03
CA THR A 52 42.29 9.13 17.99
C THR A 52 42.15 7.75 18.63
N ALA A 53 41.00 7.43 19.23
CA ALA A 53 40.73 6.12 19.82
C ALA A 53 40.78 5.01 18.75
N LEU A 54 41.49 3.93 19.02
CA LEU A 54 41.57 2.76 18.14
C LEU A 54 40.66 1.66 18.63
N PHE A 55 40.02 0.98 17.70
CA PHE A 55 39.23 -0.22 18.02
C PHE A 55 40.17 -1.33 18.53
N SER A 56 39.71 -2.05 19.55
CA SER A 56 40.46 -3.16 20.15
C SER A 56 40.66 -4.29 19.13
N SER A 57 41.76 -5.03 19.28
CA SER A 57 41.99 -6.23 18.47
C SER A 57 40.88 -7.25 18.67
N GLY A 58 40.35 -7.81 17.57
CA GLY A 58 39.22 -8.72 17.58
C GLY A 58 37.86 -8.02 17.54
N THR A 59 37.81 -6.74 17.14
CA THR A 59 36.53 -6.01 16.90
C THR A 59 36.09 -6.14 15.45
N TYR A 60 34.86 -6.54 15.24
CA TYR A 60 34.24 -6.68 13.92
C TYR A 60 32.92 -5.89 13.86
N ILE A 61 32.72 -5.13 12.78
CA ILE A 61 31.47 -4.44 12.50
C ILE A 61 30.95 -4.95 11.14
N ASN A 62 29.70 -5.47 11.10
CA ASN A 62 29.14 -6.12 9.91
C ASN A 62 30.07 -7.19 9.31
N SER A 63 30.70 -8.00 10.18
CA SER A 63 31.68 -9.03 9.81
C SER A 63 32.97 -8.49 9.16
N VAL A 64 33.21 -7.18 9.20
CA VAL A 64 34.44 -6.56 8.75
C VAL A 64 35.35 -6.36 9.95
N ASP A 65 36.63 -6.82 9.87
CA ASP A 65 37.61 -6.60 10.89
C ASP A 65 38.01 -5.11 10.91
N VAL A 66 37.81 -4.45 12.04
CA VAL A 66 38.13 -3.04 12.26
C VAL A 66 39.18 -2.87 13.34
N SER A 67 39.85 -3.95 13.73
CA SER A 67 40.92 -3.96 14.75
C SER A 67 41.98 -2.92 14.45
N ASN A 68 42.39 -2.18 15.47
CA ASN A 68 43.41 -1.15 15.41
C ASN A 68 43.14 0.00 14.40
N MET A 69 41.92 0.16 13.94
CA MET A 69 41.50 1.28 13.08
C MET A 69 41.00 2.45 13.93
N THR A 70 41.09 3.66 13.39
CA THR A 70 40.41 4.84 13.95
C THR A 70 38.95 4.88 13.53
N LYS A 71 38.11 5.63 14.24
CA LYS A 71 36.69 5.82 13.93
C LYS A 71 36.49 6.34 12.50
N ASP A 72 37.31 7.28 12.03
CA ASP A 72 37.26 7.82 10.67
C ASP A 72 37.64 6.80 9.59
N ALA A 73 38.66 5.98 9.86
CA ALA A 73 39.02 4.90 8.94
C ALA A 73 37.88 3.86 8.80
N VAL A 74 37.26 3.49 9.91
CA VAL A 74 36.10 2.58 9.90
C VAL A 74 34.90 3.19 9.17
N ARG A 75 34.62 4.48 9.42
CA ARG A 75 33.55 5.19 8.68
C ARG A 75 33.82 5.18 7.19
N THR A 76 35.02 5.52 6.75
CA THR A 76 35.41 5.50 5.33
C THR A 76 35.29 4.11 4.71
N LEU A 77 35.58 3.06 5.45
CA LEU A 77 35.54 1.68 5.01
C LEU A 77 34.08 1.15 4.89
N LEU A 78 33.22 1.51 5.84
CA LEU A 78 31.88 0.94 5.96
C LEU A 78 30.81 1.76 5.24
N SER A 79 30.94 3.09 5.12
CA SER A 79 29.93 3.92 4.46
C SER A 79 29.56 3.46 3.05
N PRO A 80 30.49 3.10 2.15
CA PRO A 80 30.11 2.62 0.81
C PRO A 80 29.31 1.30 0.85
N LYS A 81 29.61 0.44 1.82
CA LYS A 81 28.90 -0.83 2.00
C LYS A 81 27.49 -0.61 2.53
N LEU A 82 27.31 0.35 3.45
CA LEU A 82 26.00 0.73 3.97
C LEU A 82 25.14 1.42 2.91
N GLU A 83 25.72 2.32 2.12
CA GLU A 83 24.98 2.94 1.01
C GLU A 83 24.52 1.91 -0.03
N ARG A 84 25.36 0.91 -0.31
CA ARG A 84 24.94 -0.21 -1.14
C ARG A 84 23.81 -1.02 -0.49
N ALA A 85 23.92 -1.35 0.79
CA ALA A 85 22.88 -2.07 1.52
C ALA A 85 21.56 -1.28 1.57
N LYS A 86 21.62 0.06 1.72
CA LYS A 86 20.43 0.93 1.62
C LYS A 86 19.82 0.89 0.22
N SER A 87 20.61 0.85 -0.84
CA SER A 87 20.10 0.76 -2.21
C SER A 87 19.46 -0.60 -2.53
N GLU A 88 19.93 -1.67 -1.91
CA GLU A 88 19.41 -3.03 -2.03
C GLU A 88 18.24 -3.31 -1.04
N TYR A 89 17.98 -2.39 -0.11
CA TYR A 89 16.90 -2.52 0.86
C TYR A 89 15.54 -2.53 0.15
N HIS A 90 14.66 -3.41 0.57
CA HIS A 90 13.29 -3.46 0.07
C HIS A 90 12.34 -3.97 1.14
N ILE A 91 11.07 -3.60 0.99
CA ILE A 91 9.98 -3.99 1.87
C ILE A 91 8.94 -4.71 1.02
N GLU A 92 8.57 -5.92 1.42
CA GLU A 92 7.52 -6.72 0.80
C GLU A 92 6.23 -6.62 1.63
N ILE A 93 5.17 -6.11 1.01
CA ILE A 93 3.84 -5.99 1.62
C ILE A 93 2.90 -6.96 0.93
N GLU A 94 2.38 -7.92 1.65
CA GLU A 94 1.39 -8.87 1.19
C GLU A 94 -0.01 -8.42 1.62
N PHE A 95 -0.98 -8.43 0.71
CA PHE A 95 -2.38 -8.13 1.03
C PHE A 95 -3.18 -9.42 1.20
N GLN A 96 -3.91 -9.50 2.32
CA GLN A 96 -4.79 -10.63 2.61
C GLN A 96 -6.07 -10.53 1.75
N GLN A 97 -5.99 -10.99 0.52
CA GLN A 97 -7.14 -11.20 -0.38
C GLN A 97 -7.02 -12.58 -1.04
N ASN A 98 -8.09 -13.03 -1.74
CA ASN A 98 -8.13 -14.32 -2.45
C ASN A 98 -7.04 -14.48 -3.52
N ASP A 99 -6.49 -13.39 -4.03
CA ASP A 99 -5.26 -13.35 -4.81
C ASP A 99 -4.23 -12.57 -4.00
N SER A 100 -3.28 -13.29 -3.37
CA SER A 100 -2.18 -12.70 -2.62
C SER A 100 -1.32 -11.86 -3.55
N SER A 101 -1.57 -10.56 -3.62
CA SER A 101 -0.71 -9.63 -4.34
C SER A 101 0.36 -9.11 -3.40
N ILE A 102 1.61 -9.16 -3.86
CA ILE A 102 2.78 -8.64 -3.15
C ILE A 102 3.16 -7.31 -3.80
N CYS A 103 3.25 -6.26 -3.00
CA CYS A 103 3.81 -4.98 -3.40
C CYS A 103 5.20 -4.82 -2.78
N ILE A 104 6.12 -4.24 -3.56
CA ILE A 104 7.50 -4.00 -3.12
C ILE A 104 7.74 -2.50 -3.08
N ILE A 105 8.28 -2.01 -1.96
CA ILE A 105 8.82 -0.65 -1.81
C ILE A 105 10.35 -0.79 -1.79
N ASN A 106 11.03 -0.12 -2.71
CA ASN A 106 12.49 -0.17 -2.79
C ASN A 106 13.13 0.87 -1.88
N GLY A 107 14.34 0.60 -1.41
CA GLY A 107 15.09 1.52 -0.56
C GLY A 107 15.35 2.89 -1.19
N THR A 108 15.40 2.97 -2.52
CA THR A 108 15.53 4.24 -3.27
C THR A 108 14.33 5.17 -3.09
N ASP A 109 13.16 4.60 -2.80
CA ASP A 109 11.89 5.31 -2.59
C ASP A 109 11.66 5.69 -1.12
N LEU A 110 12.66 5.43 -0.26
CA LEU A 110 12.63 5.64 1.18
C LEU A 110 13.77 6.56 1.62
N THR A 111 13.60 7.20 2.76
CA THR A 111 14.70 7.78 3.51
C THR A 111 15.13 6.73 4.54
N LEU A 112 16.36 6.24 4.41
CA LEU A 112 16.94 5.22 5.28
C LEU A 112 18.03 5.84 6.14
N LYS A 113 17.97 5.61 7.45
CA LYS A 113 19.04 5.92 8.40
C LYS A 113 19.76 4.65 8.79
N ASP A 114 21.00 4.75 9.17
CA ASP A 114 21.77 3.70 9.83
C ASP A 114 22.24 4.18 11.22
N ASP A 115 22.68 3.24 12.02
CA ASP A 115 23.17 3.48 13.37
C ASP A 115 24.70 3.28 13.50
N LEU A 116 25.45 3.41 12.39
CA LEU A 116 26.90 3.18 12.35
C LEU A 116 27.66 3.95 13.45
N GLU A 117 27.33 5.23 13.65
CA GLU A 117 28.01 6.06 14.64
C GLU A 117 27.79 5.55 16.08
N ALA A 118 26.55 5.14 16.38
CA ALA A 118 26.21 4.56 17.68
C ALA A 118 26.91 3.21 17.90
N VAL A 119 26.93 2.37 16.86
CA VAL A 119 27.60 1.06 16.90
C VAL A 119 29.12 1.23 17.07
N MET A 120 29.74 2.17 16.36
CA MET A 120 31.16 2.46 16.51
C MET A 120 31.49 2.94 17.93
N SER A 121 30.68 3.84 18.49
CA SER A 121 30.89 4.33 19.86
C SER A 121 30.76 3.18 20.87
N LYS A 122 29.74 2.34 20.75
CA LYS A 122 29.57 1.15 21.58
C LYS A 122 30.73 0.15 21.45
N ALA A 123 31.24 -0.06 20.24
CA ALA A 123 32.38 -0.96 20.00
C ALA A 123 33.68 -0.44 20.60
N LEU A 124 33.89 0.88 20.63
CA LEU A 124 35.05 1.50 21.34
C LEU A 124 34.95 1.34 22.85
N GLU A 125 33.73 1.48 23.41
CA GLU A 125 33.48 1.34 24.86
C GLU A 125 33.60 -0.12 25.32
N CYS A 126 32.95 -1.05 24.58
CA CYS A 126 32.83 -2.46 24.98
C CYS A 126 34.03 -3.32 24.55
N GLY A 127 34.86 -2.85 23.60
CA GLY A 127 36.09 -3.53 23.12
C GLY A 127 35.83 -4.63 22.10
N ALA A 128 36.62 -5.68 22.11
CA ALA A 128 36.57 -6.77 21.15
C ALA A 128 35.17 -7.46 21.12
N GLY A 129 34.65 -7.71 19.90
CA GLY A 129 33.35 -8.33 19.74
C GLY A 129 32.81 -8.21 18.32
N GLN A 130 31.61 -8.77 18.13
CA GLN A 130 30.86 -8.69 16.89
C GLN A 130 29.72 -7.67 17.03
N TYR A 131 29.71 -6.69 16.15
CA TYR A 131 28.72 -5.61 16.13
C TYR A 131 28.02 -5.58 14.78
N THR A 132 26.75 -5.25 14.76
CA THR A 132 25.95 -5.17 13.53
C THR A 132 25.22 -3.85 13.51
N THR A 133 25.28 -3.15 12.37
CA THR A 133 24.50 -1.94 12.14
C THR A 133 23.09 -2.27 11.68
N ALA A 134 22.13 -1.46 12.11
CA ALA A 134 20.77 -1.50 11.61
C ALA A 134 20.56 -0.45 10.51
N ILE A 135 19.67 -0.75 9.57
CA ILE A 135 19.14 0.19 8.57
C ILE A 135 17.66 0.29 8.80
N GLU A 136 17.16 1.48 9.07
CA GLU A 136 15.76 1.71 9.41
C GLU A 136 15.15 2.80 8.53
N PRO A 137 13.92 2.58 8.03
CA PRO A 137 13.15 3.61 7.35
C PRO A 137 12.76 4.74 8.31
N VAL A 138 12.74 5.97 7.79
CA VAL A 138 12.29 7.16 8.52
C VAL A 138 10.84 7.44 8.17
N ASP A 139 10.00 7.72 9.18
CA ASP A 139 8.63 8.22 8.93
C ASP A 139 8.69 9.65 8.40
N ASP A 140 8.71 9.76 7.09
CA ASP A 140 8.74 11.01 6.36
C ASP A 140 7.78 11.00 5.16
N ILE A 141 7.83 12.09 4.39
CA ILE A 141 6.98 12.26 3.21
C ILE A 141 7.25 11.21 2.12
N LYS A 142 8.48 10.70 1.99
CA LYS A 142 8.81 9.68 0.99
C LYS A 142 8.16 8.34 1.34
N LEU A 143 8.29 7.91 2.60
CA LEU A 143 7.64 6.69 3.07
C LEU A 143 6.11 6.78 2.88
N ARG A 144 5.50 7.90 3.27
CA ARG A 144 4.06 8.10 3.14
C ARG A 144 3.60 8.09 1.69
N ASN A 145 4.34 8.72 0.77
CA ASN A 145 4.07 8.67 -0.67
C ASN A 145 4.21 7.26 -1.25
N SER A 146 5.17 6.48 -0.78
CA SER A 146 5.36 5.09 -1.20
C SER A 146 4.17 4.23 -0.73
N ILE A 147 3.69 4.40 0.50
CA ILE A 147 2.49 3.74 1.02
C ILE A 147 1.25 4.16 0.23
N ASP A 148 1.10 5.45 -0.13
CA ASP A 148 -0.02 5.91 -0.96
C ASP A 148 0.01 5.29 -2.37
N SER A 149 1.20 5.03 -2.91
CA SER A 149 1.35 4.35 -4.20
C SER A 149 0.93 2.89 -4.10
N VAL A 150 1.30 2.21 -3.03
CA VAL A 150 0.87 0.84 -2.70
C VAL A 150 -0.65 0.80 -2.47
N ALA A 151 -1.21 1.79 -1.75
CA ALA A 151 -2.64 1.91 -1.51
C ALA A 151 -3.44 1.99 -2.82
N LYS A 152 -3.00 2.77 -3.80
CA LYS A 152 -3.66 2.89 -5.12
C LYS A 152 -3.77 1.55 -5.86
N ILE A 153 -2.87 0.61 -5.60
CA ILE A 153 -2.90 -0.73 -6.20
C ILE A 153 -3.88 -1.64 -5.45
N ALA A 154 -3.90 -1.56 -4.13
CA ALA A 154 -4.65 -2.46 -3.26
C ALA A 154 -6.09 -2.02 -2.99
N GLU A 155 -6.35 -0.71 -2.94
CA GLU A 155 -7.65 -0.15 -2.59
C GLU A 155 -8.65 -0.24 -3.74
N LYS A 156 -9.89 -0.52 -3.41
CA LYS A 156 -11.01 -0.53 -4.34
C LYS A 156 -12.12 0.39 -3.81
N THR A 157 -12.60 1.27 -4.67
CA THR A 157 -13.76 2.11 -4.36
C THR A 157 -15.03 1.26 -4.35
N PRO A 158 -15.96 1.47 -3.41
CA PRO A 158 -17.26 0.83 -3.44
C PRO A 158 -18.00 1.16 -4.75
N VAL A 159 -18.69 0.17 -5.30
CA VAL A 159 -19.51 0.35 -6.51
C VAL A 159 -20.99 0.26 -6.11
N PRO A 160 -21.78 1.33 -6.33
CA PRO A 160 -23.20 1.30 -6.03
C PRO A 160 -23.98 0.33 -6.94
N ALA A 161 -25.12 -0.12 -6.46
CA ALA A 161 -26.06 -0.88 -7.28
C ALA A 161 -26.52 -0.02 -8.47
N GLN A 162 -26.54 -0.60 -9.66
CA GLN A 162 -26.87 0.09 -10.91
C GLN A 162 -27.95 -0.65 -11.69
N ILE A 163 -28.75 0.12 -12.42
CA ILE A 163 -29.67 -0.43 -13.41
C ILE A 163 -28.98 -0.32 -14.77
N LEU A 164 -28.69 -1.46 -15.37
CA LEU A 164 -28.03 -1.57 -16.66
C LEU A 164 -28.99 -2.19 -17.69
N THR A 165 -28.83 -1.83 -18.95
CA THR A 165 -29.46 -2.56 -20.06
C THR A 165 -28.70 -3.87 -20.32
N HIS A 166 -29.37 -4.85 -20.90
CA HIS A 166 -28.75 -6.14 -21.23
C HIS A 166 -27.57 -6.03 -22.23
N SER A 167 -27.54 -4.95 -23.00
CA SER A 167 -26.47 -4.65 -23.97
C SER A 167 -25.28 -3.94 -23.31
N ALA A 168 -25.40 -3.49 -22.07
CA ALA A 168 -24.30 -2.81 -21.37
C ALA A 168 -23.25 -3.83 -20.91
N ALA A 169 -21.97 -3.52 -21.18
CA ALA A 169 -20.84 -4.38 -20.85
C ALA A 169 -20.77 -4.74 -19.35
N GLY A 170 -21.12 -3.80 -18.48
CA GLY A 170 -21.07 -4.02 -17.02
C GLY A 170 -22.11 -5.00 -16.46
N CYS A 171 -23.12 -5.41 -17.24
CA CYS A 171 -24.15 -6.35 -16.78
C CYS A 171 -23.62 -7.78 -16.56
N SER A 172 -22.53 -8.15 -17.21
CA SER A 172 -21.88 -9.47 -17.07
C SER A 172 -20.77 -9.51 -16.03
N GLU A 173 -20.25 -8.36 -15.62
CA GLU A 173 -19.08 -8.24 -14.75
C GLU A 173 -19.46 -8.06 -13.26
N LEU A 174 -20.65 -7.57 -12.98
CA LEU A 174 -21.12 -7.31 -11.62
C LEU A 174 -22.14 -8.35 -11.15
N PRO A 175 -22.19 -8.66 -9.85
CA PRO A 175 -23.23 -9.53 -9.30
C PRO A 175 -24.62 -8.99 -9.57
N VAL A 176 -25.51 -9.81 -10.10
CA VAL A 176 -26.89 -9.44 -10.46
C VAL A 176 -27.83 -9.76 -9.31
N LEU A 177 -28.55 -8.73 -8.80
CA LEU A 177 -29.62 -8.90 -7.81
C LEU A 177 -30.97 -9.27 -8.47
N LYS A 178 -31.30 -8.60 -9.57
CA LYS A 178 -32.57 -8.74 -10.27
C LYS A 178 -32.39 -8.54 -11.76
N LYS A 179 -33.14 -9.26 -12.56
CA LYS A 179 -33.11 -9.17 -14.02
C LYS A 179 -34.51 -9.29 -14.60
N ASN A 180 -34.82 -8.48 -15.60
CA ASN A 180 -36.00 -8.62 -16.45
C ASN A 180 -35.61 -8.64 -17.93
N ALA A 181 -36.59 -8.59 -18.84
CA ALA A 181 -36.35 -8.70 -20.28
C ALA A 181 -35.42 -7.57 -20.84
N ARG A 182 -35.30 -6.42 -20.17
CA ARG A 182 -34.54 -5.27 -20.69
C ARG A 182 -33.44 -4.75 -19.76
N PHE A 183 -33.62 -4.94 -18.47
CA PHE A 183 -32.74 -4.37 -17.47
C PHE A 183 -32.21 -5.45 -16.52
N CYS A 184 -31.02 -5.23 -16.02
CA CYS A 184 -30.51 -5.91 -14.85
C CYS A 184 -30.17 -4.89 -13.76
N LEU A 185 -30.49 -5.22 -12.53
CA LEU A 185 -30.12 -4.52 -11.32
C LEU A 185 -28.91 -5.24 -10.76
N THR A 186 -27.77 -4.55 -10.69
CA THR A 186 -26.56 -5.11 -10.10
C THR A 186 -26.58 -4.99 -8.57
N ALA A 187 -25.91 -5.91 -7.89
CA ALA A 187 -25.66 -5.76 -6.46
C ALA A 187 -24.62 -4.65 -6.21
N PRO A 188 -24.72 -3.94 -5.06
CA PRO A 188 -23.63 -3.08 -4.64
C PRO A 188 -22.40 -3.93 -4.30
N VAL A 189 -21.23 -3.43 -4.64
CA VAL A 189 -19.95 -4.09 -4.31
C VAL A 189 -19.22 -3.23 -3.30
N ASN A 190 -18.84 -3.82 -2.19
CA ASN A 190 -18.03 -3.15 -1.19
C ASN A 190 -16.62 -2.89 -1.72
N GLY A 191 -16.06 -1.77 -1.32
CA GLY A 191 -14.66 -1.45 -1.54
C GLY A 191 -13.75 -2.01 -0.45
N CYS A 192 -12.48 -1.68 -0.55
CA CYS A 192 -11.50 -1.96 0.49
C CYS A 192 -10.44 -0.86 0.56
N GLN A 193 -9.85 -0.69 1.72
CA GLN A 193 -8.77 0.25 1.97
C GLN A 193 -7.75 -0.31 2.96
N ILE A 194 -6.51 0.20 2.90
CA ILE A 194 -5.46 -0.11 3.87
C ILE A 194 -5.47 0.89 5.03
N ASN A 195 -4.95 0.46 6.18
CA ASN A 195 -4.62 1.37 7.27
C ASN A 195 -3.19 1.88 7.08
N ARG A 196 -3.04 3.11 6.56
CA ARG A 196 -1.74 3.73 6.24
C ARG A 196 -0.86 3.91 7.47
N ASP A 197 -1.44 4.32 8.59
CA ASP A 197 -0.67 4.53 9.82
C ASP A 197 -0.18 3.21 10.42
N ALA A 198 -0.96 2.14 10.29
CA ALA A 198 -0.51 0.81 10.67
C ALA A 198 0.65 0.33 9.78
N ALA A 199 0.59 0.62 8.47
CA ALA A 199 1.66 0.31 7.53
C ALA A 199 2.95 1.07 7.88
N VAL A 200 2.88 2.39 8.11
CA VAL A 200 4.02 3.21 8.55
C VAL A 200 4.64 2.62 9.81
N LYS A 201 3.81 2.32 10.81
CA LYS A 201 4.27 1.80 12.11
C LYS A 201 4.99 0.47 11.97
N GLN A 202 4.49 -0.42 11.12
CA GLN A 202 5.07 -1.73 10.88
C GLN A 202 6.41 -1.62 10.15
N ILE A 203 6.49 -0.75 9.14
CA ILE A 203 7.72 -0.46 8.40
C ILE A 203 8.79 0.14 9.33
N CYS A 204 8.42 1.13 10.15
CA CYS A 204 9.36 1.76 11.09
C CYS A 204 9.76 0.86 12.27
N SER A 205 9.09 -0.29 12.48
CA SER A 205 9.54 -1.31 13.45
C SER A 205 10.66 -2.21 12.92
N GLY A 206 11.09 -2.02 11.67
CA GLY A 206 12.16 -2.78 11.03
C GLY A 206 11.71 -4.06 10.33
N GLU A 207 10.40 -4.28 10.20
CA GLU A 207 9.89 -5.41 9.43
C GLU A 207 10.02 -5.15 7.93
N THR A 208 10.73 -6.02 7.23
CA THR A 208 10.94 -5.95 5.78
C THR A 208 9.94 -6.79 4.99
N ARG A 209 9.18 -7.65 5.65
CA ARG A 209 8.12 -8.45 5.05
C ARG A 209 6.98 -8.64 6.02
N PHE A 210 5.79 -8.21 5.64
CA PHE A 210 4.61 -8.32 6.49
C PHE A 210 3.32 -8.34 5.65
N SER A 211 2.23 -8.74 6.31
CA SER A 211 0.90 -8.78 5.72
C SER A 211 0.04 -7.64 6.26
N LEU A 212 -0.58 -6.88 5.34
CA LEU A 212 -1.54 -5.83 5.69
C LEU A 212 -2.98 -6.32 5.46
N PRO A 213 -3.85 -6.22 6.47
CA PRO A 213 -5.27 -6.48 6.28
C PRO A 213 -5.91 -5.35 5.46
N LEU A 214 -6.79 -5.73 4.54
CA LEU A 214 -7.65 -4.81 3.83
C LEU A 214 -8.97 -4.65 4.59
N HIS A 215 -9.25 -3.41 4.98
CA HIS A 215 -10.49 -3.06 5.67
C HIS A 215 -11.60 -2.86 4.64
N THR A 216 -12.75 -3.52 4.85
CA THR A 216 -13.92 -3.38 3.98
C THR A 216 -14.51 -1.99 4.10
N VAL A 217 -14.73 -1.32 2.96
CA VAL A 217 -15.47 -0.08 2.84
C VAL A 217 -16.86 -0.43 2.31
N LEU A 218 -17.88 -0.30 3.16
CA LEU A 218 -19.24 -0.65 2.79
C LEU A 218 -19.79 0.34 1.74
N CYS A 219 -20.47 -0.20 0.73
CA CYS A 219 -21.30 0.60 -0.15
C CYS A 219 -22.61 0.91 0.56
N THR A 220 -22.81 2.18 0.93
CA THR A 220 -24.02 2.65 1.67
C THR A 220 -25.06 3.29 0.78
N ASP A 221 -24.84 3.32 -0.53
CA ASP A 221 -25.77 3.91 -1.48
C ASP A 221 -27.08 3.16 -1.52
N LYS A 222 -28.18 3.92 -1.69
CA LYS A 222 -29.50 3.33 -1.83
C LYS A 222 -29.58 2.47 -3.08
N ILE A 223 -30.04 1.23 -2.91
CA ILE A 223 -30.32 0.34 -4.05
C ILE A 223 -31.48 0.90 -4.86
N PRO A 224 -31.33 1.20 -6.16
CA PRO A 224 -32.40 1.71 -6.99
C PRO A 224 -33.48 0.64 -7.19
N GLU A 225 -34.73 1.11 -7.37
CA GLU A 225 -35.83 0.22 -7.68
C GLU A 225 -35.78 -0.20 -9.14
N MET A 226 -36.05 -1.48 -9.39
CA MET A 226 -36.10 -2.02 -10.74
C MET A 226 -37.23 -1.36 -11.52
N PRO A 227 -37.01 -0.88 -12.76
CA PRO A 227 -38.06 -0.30 -13.58
C PRO A 227 -39.18 -1.30 -13.85
N GLU A 228 -40.42 -0.85 -13.73
CA GLU A 228 -41.61 -1.61 -14.09
C GLU A 228 -42.01 -1.34 -15.52
N LEU A 229 -42.52 -2.39 -16.22
CA LEU A 229 -43.08 -2.23 -17.54
C LEU A 229 -44.44 -1.51 -17.43
N ARG A 230 -44.49 -0.26 -17.87
CA ARG A 230 -45.72 0.55 -17.85
C ARG A 230 -46.57 0.34 -19.09
N ALA A 231 -46.00 0.11 -20.24
CA ALA A 231 -46.68 -0.15 -21.50
C ALA A 231 -45.81 -1.01 -22.42
N SER A 232 -46.44 -1.82 -23.22
CA SER A 232 -45.80 -2.57 -24.29
C SER A 232 -46.71 -2.57 -25.50
N PHE A 233 -46.14 -2.23 -26.64
CA PHE A 233 -46.81 -2.36 -27.92
C PHE A 233 -45.80 -2.85 -28.95
N SER A 234 -46.27 -3.46 -29.99
CA SER A 234 -45.43 -3.88 -31.13
C SER A 234 -46.05 -3.38 -32.42
N THR A 235 -45.20 -3.04 -33.34
CA THR A 235 -45.55 -2.75 -34.71
C THR A 235 -44.63 -3.52 -35.66
N SER A 236 -45.09 -3.79 -36.85
CA SER A 236 -44.29 -4.43 -37.88
C SER A 236 -44.13 -3.52 -39.09
N PHE A 237 -42.98 -3.59 -39.71
CA PHE A 237 -42.72 -2.93 -40.98
C PHE A 237 -41.88 -3.89 -41.85
N ALA A 238 -42.18 -3.93 -43.13
CA ALA A 238 -41.47 -4.76 -44.10
C ALA A 238 -41.36 -4.00 -45.43
N ALA A 239 -40.38 -4.34 -46.20
CA ALA A 239 -40.23 -3.82 -47.55
C ALA A 239 -41.42 -4.28 -48.44
N GLY A 240 -41.93 -3.38 -49.25
CA GLY A 240 -43.07 -3.62 -50.12
C GLY A 240 -43.56 -2.34 -50.78
N SER A 241 -44.82 -2.35 -51.25
CA SER A 241 -45.39 -1.22 -51.97
C SER A 241 -45.49 0.08 -51.16
N LEU A 242 -45.56 -0.04 -49.83
CA LEU A 242 -45.70 1.09 -48.91
C LEU A 242 -44.40 1.45 -48.15
N CYS A 243 -43.37 0.61 -48.23
CA CYS A 243 -42.13 0.81 -47.50
C CYS A 243 -40.92 0.33 -48.29
N SER A 244 -40.04 1.25 -48.66
CA SER A 244 -38.81 0.90 -49.38
C SER A 244 -37.80 0.24 -48.43
N GLU A 245 -36.84 -0.50 -48.98
CA GLU A 245 -35.76 -1.15 -48.21
C GLU A 245 -34.97 -0.13 -47.42
N ASN A 246 -34.64 1.04 -47.97
CA ASN A 246 -33.96 2.11 -47.25
C ASN A 246 -34.77 2.60 -46.04
N ARG A 247 -36.10 2.68 -46.15
CA ARG A 247 -36.96 3.07 -45.04
C ARG A 247 -36.96 2.03 -43.94
N VAL A 248 -37.02 0.74 -44.31
CA VAL A 248 -36.92 -0.37 -43.37
C VAL A 248 -35.57 -0.30 -42.62
N HIS A 249 -34.49 -0.12 -43.37
CA HIS A 249 -33.13 0.05 -42.80
C HIS A 249 -33.08 1.21 -41.78
N ASN A 250 -33.54 2.39 -42.19
CA ASN A 250 -33.49 3.59 -41.35
C ASN A 250 -34.36 3.44 -40.07
N ILE A 251 -35.53 2.80 -40.16
CA ILE A 251 -36.35 2.52 -38.98
C ILE A 251 -35.62 1.56 -38.04
N ALA A 252 -35.07 0.48 -38.55
CA ALA A 252 -34.33 -0.49 -37.75
C ALA A 252 -33.11 0.17 -37.05
N LYS A 253 -32.33 0.96 -37.80
CA LYS A 253 -31.21 1.72 -37.28
C LYS A 253 -31.61 2.71 -36.20
N GLY A 254 -32.66 3.51 -36.44
CA GLY A 254 -33.20 4.46 -35.46
C GLY A 254 -33.66 3.77 -34.18
N ALA A 255 -34.34 2.62 -34.30
CA ALA A 255 -34.75 1.83 -33.15
C ALA A 255 -33.58 1.34 -32.31
N LEU A 256 -32.50 0.88 -32.96
CA LEU A 256 -31.29 0.43 -32.26
C LEU A 256 -30.59 1.58 -31.53
N LEU A 257 -30.57 2.79 -32.07
CA LEU A 257 -29.95 3.97 -31.44
C LEU A 257 -30.74 4.49 -30.23
N ILE A 258 -32.03 4.23 -30.16
CA ILE A 258 -32.92 4.66 -29.08
C ILE A 258 -33.08 3.57 -28.01
N ASP A 259 -32.91 2.30 -28.39
CA ASP A 259 -33.11 1.17 -27.49
C ASP A 259 -32.16 1.24 -26.28
N GLY A 260 -32.70 1.02 -25.10
CA GLY A 260 -31.92 1.12 -23.85
C GLY A 260 -31.73 2.53 -23.29
N SER A 261 -32.28 3.58 -23.94
CA SER A 261 -32.20 4.95 -23.41
C SER A 261 -32.89 5.06 -22.05
N ILE A 262 -32.22 5.72 -21.09
CA ILE A 262 -32.74 6.03 -19.76
C ILE A 262 -32.92 7.54 -19.64
N VAL A 263 -34.11 7.98 -19.27
CA VAL A 263 -34.45 9.40 -19.05
C VAL A 263 -34.65 9.60 -17.54
N PRO A 264 -33.73 10.25 -16.82
CA PRO A 264 -33.96 10.58 -15.42
C PRO A 264 -35.21 11.43 -15.20
N ALA A 265 -35.81 11.34 -14.02
CA ALA A 265 -36.98 12.15 -13.67
C ALA A 265 -36.67 13.65 -13.85
N GLY A 266 -37.59 14.38 -14.51
CA GLY A 266 -37.41 15.80 -14.80
C GLY A 266 -36.53 16.12 -16.01
N GLN A 267 -35.94 15.14 -16.67
CA GLN A 267 -35.13 15.33 -17.89
C GLN A 267 -35.97 15.12 -19.15
N THR A 268 -35.54 15.71 -20.25
CA THR A 268 -36.17 15.59 -21.56
C THR A 268 -35.36 14.66 -22.45
N PHE A 269 -36.00 13.72 -23.11
CA PHE A 269 -35.37 12.87 -24.13
C PHE A 269 -35.42 13.55 -25.49
N SER A 270 -34.27 13.72 -26.10
CA SER A 270 -34.18 14.22 -27.48
C SER A 270 -33.92 13.07 -28.45
N CYS A 271 -34.92 12.70 -29.23
CA CYS A 271 -34.75 11.73 -30.31
C CYS A 271 -33.67 12.16 -31.32
N ASN A 272 -33.61 13.46 -31.66
CA ASN A 272 -32.66 13.94 -32.64
C ASN A 272 -31.22 13.82 -32.15
N ASP A 273 -30.98 14.09 -30.87
CA ASP A 273 -29.61 13.93 -30.31
C ASP A 273 -29.21 12.45 -30.26
N SER A 274 -30.15 11.56 -29.94
CA SER A 274 -29.92 10.12 -29.91
C SER A 274 -29.70 9.53 -31.30
N LEU A 275 -30.40 10.02 -32.33
CA LEU A 275 -30.23 9.58 -33.71
C LEU A 275 -28.99 10.20 -34.41
N GLY A 276 -28.53 11.35 -33.94
CA GLY A 276 -27.43 12.08 -34.52
C GLY A 276 -27.74 12.62 -35.92
N VAL A 277 -26.69 13.00 -36.65
CA VAL A 277 -26.81 13.52 -38.01
C VAL A 277 -27.21 12.37 -38.96
N ARG A 278 -28.40 12.53 -39.59
CA ARG A 278 -28.93 11.56 -40.53
C ARG A 278 -28.40 11.88 -41.94
N SER A 279 -27.29 11.30 -42.30
CA SER A 279 -26.65 11.45 -43.59
C SER A 279 -26.25 10.08 -44.14
N ARG A 280 -25.98 10.01 -45.46
CA ARG A 280 -25.54 8.79 -46.11
C ARG A 280 -24.19 8.31 -45.58
N GLU A 281 -23.30 9.25 -45.25
CA GLU A 281 -21.99 8.93 -44.65
C GLU A 281 -22.15 8.24 -43.28
N ASN A 282 -23.18 8.60 -42.52
CA ASN A 282 -23.51 7.98 -41.25
C ASN A 282 -24.40 6.74 -41.43
N GLY A 283 -24.57 6.23 -42.67
CA GLY A 283 -25.28 5.01 -42.96
C GLY A 283 -26.84 5.13 -42.81
N TRP A 284 -27.41 6.31 -43.12
CA TRP A 284 -28.85 6.52 -43.18
C TRP A 284 -29.33 6.42 -44.62
#